data_56193e3409c6b61c60b1faf76a5bf1d9
#
_entry.id   56193e3409c6b61c60b1faf76a5bf1d9
#
_cell.length_a   1.000
_cell.length_b   1.000
_cell.length_c   1.000
_cell.angle_alpha   90.00
_cell.angle_beta   90.00
_cell.angle_gamma   90.00
#
_symmetry.space_group_name_H-M   'P 1'
#
loop_
_entity.id
_entity.type
_entity.pdbx_description
1 polymer ?
#
loop_
_entity_poly.entity_id
_entity_poly.type
_entity_poly.pdbx_seq_one_letter_code
_entity_poly.pdbx_strand_id
1 'polypeptide(L)'
;MFFRKWLSLLLLTAMIAVLCGPAVGAAEALDITAESVILVDADSGKVLYQKNPDKRLPPASMTKLMTLVLGVEALRADRVEYDETVVASENAWRLGGSQIYLEPGEKMSYRDMMVAIAVGSANDACVAVAEHLEGSHEAFVEKMNKKAAELGMKNTHYVNSYGLH
;
A
#
# COMPACT_ATOMS: atom_id res chain seq x y z
N MET A 1 60.04 29.77 21.59
CA MET A 1 59.52 29.94 20.23
C MET A 1 59.27 28.61 19.51
N PHE A 2 60.08 27.59 19.68
CA PHE A 2 59.94 26.25 19.11
C PHE A 2 58.64 25.50 19.54
N PHE A 3 58.30 25.47 20.82
CA PHE A 3 57.17 24.75 21.41
C PHE A 3 55.82 25.21 20.83
N ARG A 4 55.64 26.52 20.59
CA ARG A 4 54.39 27.05 19.98
C ARG A 4 54.18 26.60 18.53
N LYS A 5 55.30 26.42 17.77
CA LYS A 5 55.22 25.94 16.38
C LYS A 5 54.79 24.47 16.31
N TRP A 6 55.28 23.64 17.22
CA TRP A 6 54.92 22.21 17.29
C TRP A 6 53.46 22.05 17.77
N LEU A 7 53.02 22.85 18.70
CA LEU A 7 51.61 22.81 19.15
C LEU A 7 50.63 23.23 18.04
N SER A 8 51.00 24.24 17.26
CA SER A 8 50.18 24.67 16.11
C SER A 8 50.14 23.61 15.00
N LEU A 9 51.25 22.89 14.77
CA LEU A 9 51.27 21.81 13.79
C LEU A 9 50.44 20.61 14.22
N LEU A 10 50.50 20.26 15.52
CA LEU A 10 49.66 19.19 16.11
C LEU A 10 48.15 19.51 16.05
N LEU A 11 47.79 20.76 16.32
CA LEU A 11 46.37 21.20 16.20
C LEU A 11 45.92 21.19 14.73
N LEU A 12 46.79 21.58 13.80
CA LEU A 12 46.43 21.56 12.38
C LEU A 12 46.24 20.12 11.84
N THR A 13 47.12 19.20 12.25
CA THR A 13 46.99 17.77 11.86
C THR A 13 45.78 17.12 12.50
N ALA A 14 45.44 17.43 13.74
CA ALA A 14 44.22 16.97 14.42
C ALA A 14 42.94 17.49 13.71
N MET A 15 42.95 18.76 13.28
CA MET A 15 41.85 19.36 12.56
C MET A 15 41.65 18.74 11.16
N ILE A 16 42.75 18.44 10.45
CA ILE A 16 42.72 17.74 9.14
C ILE A 16 42.21 16.31 9.32
N ALA A 17 42.60 15.60 10.37
CA ALA A 17 42.13 14.24 10.65
C ALA A 17 40.62 14.18 10.97
N VAL A 18 40.06 15.21 11.57
CA VAL A 18 38.62 15.32 11.83
C VAL A 18 37.83 15.61 10.53
N LEU A 19 38.45 16.35 9.59
CA LEU A 19 37.82 16.65 8.28
C LEU A 19 37.91 15.46 7.28
N CYS A 20 38.87 14.54 7.49
CA CYS A 20 39.03 13.29 6.75
C CYS A 20 38.36 12.11 7.47
N GLY A 21 37.20 12.33 8.09
CA GLY A 21 36.37 11.24 8.61
C GLY A 21 36.14 10.19 7.50
N PRO A 22 35.99 8.89 7.86
CA PRO A 22 35.72 7.86 6.86
C PRO A 22 34.56 8.32 6.00
N ALA A 23 34.78 8.39 4.68
CA ALA A 23 33.70 8.60 3.74
C ALA A 23 32.68 7.50 4.02
N VAL A 24 31.50 7.88 4.51
CA VAL A 24 30.38 6.95 4.61
C VAL A 24 30.18 6.46 3.19
N GLY A 25 30.57 5.21 2.93
CA GLY A 25 30.43 4.59 1.63
C GLY A 25 29.03 4.87 1.12
N ALA A 26 28.92 5.48 -0.06
CA ALA A 26 27.63 5.62 -0.71
C ALA A 26 27.05 4.21 -0.79
N ALA A 27 25.92 3.98 -0.13
CA ALA A 27 25.22 2.71 -0.25
C ALA A 27 25.07 2.44 -1.74
N GLU A 28 25.50 1.25 -2.17
CA GLU A 28 25.39 0.83 -3.56
C GLU A 28 23.93 1.03 -3.99
N ALA A 29 23.71 1.84 -5.02
CA ALA A 29 22.36 2.14 -5.47
C ALA A 29 21.72 0.82 -5.92
N LEU A 30 20.64 0.42 -5.27
CA LEU A 30 19.90 -0.78 -5.63
C LEU A 30 19.44 -0.63 -7.10
N ASP A 31 19.85 -1.56 -7.96
CA ASP A 31 19.41 -1.62 -9.35
C ASP A 31 17.99 -2.20 -9.38
N ILE A 32 17.01 -1.31 -9.23
CA ILE A 32 15.59 -1.67 -9.22
C ILE A 32 14.93 -1.11 -10.48
N THR A 33 14.37 -2.00 -11.29
CA THR A 33 13.68 -1.66 -12.55
C THR A 33 12.34 -0.98 -12.34
N ALA A 34 11.71 -1.12 -11.16
CA ALA A 34 10.45 -0.47 -10.85
C ALA A 34 10.55 1.05 -10.97
N GLU A 35 9.51 1.68 -11.51
CA GLU A 35 9.43 3.12 -11.75
C GLU A 35 9.33 3.93 -10.46
N SER A 36 8.63 3.40 -9.46
CA SER A 36 8.49 3.96 -8.11
C SER A 36 8.69 2.87 -7.06
N VAL A 37 9.40 3.19 -6.00
CA VAL A 37 9.67 2.26 -4.89
C VAL A 37 9.72 3.02 -3.58
N ILE A 38 9.19 2.42 -2.54
CA ILE A 38 9.44 2.79 -1.15
C ILE A 38 9.65 1.52 -0.33
N LEU A 39 10.72 1.50 0.46
CA LEU A 39 10.99 0.44 1.44
C LEU A 39 10.98 1.07 2.82
N VAL A 40 10.13 0.53 3.69
CA VAL A 40 9.91 1.06 5.04
C VAL A 40 10.14 -0.06 6.05
N ASP A 41 10.82 0.24 7.13
CA ASP A 41 10.87 -0.63 8.30
C ASP A 41 9.50 -0.63 8.98
N ALA A 42 8.91 -1.83 9.13
CA ALA A 42 7.51 -1.97 9.57
C ALA A 42 7.29 -1.54 11.03
N ASP A 43 8.30 -1.69 11.88
CA ASP A 43 8.18 -1.42 13.31
C ASP A 43 8.39 0.07 13.62
N SER A 44 9.38 0.70 13.00
CA SER A 44 9.76 2.09 13.26
C SER A 44 9.15 3.10 12.29
N GLY A 45 8.60 2.66 11.16
CA GLY A 45 8.16 3.53 10.08
C GLY A 45 9.29 4.22 9.31
N LYS A 46 10.56 3.87 9.59
CA LYS A 46 11.72 4.48 8.94
C LYS A 46 11.80 4.10 7.48
N VAL A 47 11.91 5.08 6.59
CA VAL A 47 12.19 4.85 5.17
C VAL A 47 13.63 4.41 5.01
N LEU A 48 13.84 3.20 4.49
CA LEU A 48 15.16 2.59 4.24
C LEU A 48 15.64 2.85 2.82
N TYR A 49 14.72 2.91 1.85
CA TYR A 49 15.02 3.20 0.46
C TYR A 49 13.80 3.84 -0.21
N GLN A 50 14.04 4.75 -1.16
CA GLN A 50 12.97 5.32 -1.97
C GLN A 50 13.48 5.72 -3.36
N LYS A 51 12.61 5.55 -4.36
CA LYS A 51 12.79 5.98 -5.74
C LYS A 51 11.44 6.51 -6.22
N ASN A 52 11.36 7.79 -6.55
CA ASN A 52 10.12 8.45 -7.01
C ASN A 52 8.88 8.11 -6.14
N PRO A 53 8.93 8.21 -4.79
CA PRO A 53 7.89 7.67 -3.91
C PRO A 53 6.54 8.37 -4.09
N ASP A 54 6.54 9.64 -4.54
CA ASP A 54 5.34 10.46 -4.74
C ASP A 54 4.85 10.48 -6.19
N LYS A 55 5.46 9.67 -7.08
CA LYS A 55 5.03 9.60 -8.47
C LYS A 55 3.64 8.97 -8.55
N ARG A 56 2.72 9.65 -9.23
CA ARG A 56 1.38 9.13 -9.47
C ARG A 56 1.43 8.04 -10.54
N LEU A 57 1.09 6.84 -10.15
CA LEU A 57 1.06 5.65 -11.00
C LEU A 57 -0.20 4.84 -10.67
N PRO A 58 -0.79 4.13 -11.63
CA PRO A 58 -1.87 3.20 -11.34
C PRO A 58 -1.31 2.04 -10.49
N PRO A 59 -1.83 1.82 -9.27
CA PRO A 59 -1.25 0.85 -8.35
C PRO A 59 -1.70 -0.59 -8.64
N ALA A 60 -2.51 -0.81 -9.67
CA ALA A 60 -3.10 -2.09 -10.02
C ALA A 60 -3.74 -2.78 -8.79
N SER A 61 -3.47 -4.07 -8.57
CA SER A 61 -4.07 -4.84 -7.47
C SER A 61 -3.72 -4.36 -6.06
N MET A 62 -2.76 -3.45 -5.88
CA MET A 62 -2.56 -2.80 -4.58
C MET A 62 -3.79 -1.98 -4.13
N THR A 63 -4.66 -1.57 -5.06
CA THR A 63 -5.97 -0.98 -4.78
C THR A 63 -6.79 -1.82 -3.80
N LYS A 64 -6.69 -3.15 -3.89
CA LYS A 64 -7.42 -4.11 -3.04
C LYS A 64 -7.04 -4.05 -1.56
N LEU A 65 -5.89 -3.44 -1.23
CA LEU A 65 -5.56 -3.18 0.18
C LEU A 65 -6.61 -2.30 0.85
N MET A 66 -7.12 -1.27 0.15
CA MET A 66 -8.19 -0.43 0.70
C MET A 66 -9.51 -1.21 0.81
N THR A 67 -9.82 -2.06 -0.16
CA THR A 67 -11.01 -2.93 -0.11
C THR A 67 -10.94 -3.87 1.10
N LEU A 68 -9.78 -4.48 1.35
CA LEU A 68 -9.55 -5.33 2.52
C LEU A 68 -9.61 -4.55 3.83
N VAL A 69 -9.05 -3.34 3.89
CA VAL A 69 -9.15 -2.46 5.07
C VAL A 69 -10.60 -2.18 5.42
N LEU A 70 -11.41 -1.73 4.45
CA LEU A 70 -12.82 -1.44 4.67
C LEU A 70 -13.63 -2.69 5.04
N GLY A 71 -13.29 -3.83 4.43
CA GLY A 71 -13.90 -5.12 4.76
C GLY A 71 -13.61 -5.55 6.20
N VAL A 72 -12.36 -5.43 6.66
CA VAL A 72 -11.98 -5.73 8.05
C VAL A 72 -12.60 -4.72 9.03
N GLU A 73 -12.68 -3.45 8.67
CA GLU A 73 -13.36 -2.45 9.49
C GLU A 73 -14.86 -2.74 9.64
N ALA A 74 -15.51 -3.24 8.59
CA ALA A 74 -16.92 -3.66 8.65
C ALA A 74 -17.11 -4.82 9.65
N LEU A 75 -16.23 -5.83 9.64
CA LEU A 75 -16.22 -6.90 10.63
C LEU A 75 -16.01 -6.39 12.05
N ARG A 76 -15.03 -5.51 12.26
CA ARG A 76 -14.73 -4.95 13.59
C ARG A 76 -15.84 -4.06 14.15
N ALA A 77 -16.65 -3.51 13.28
CA ALA A 77 -17.80 -2.67 13.64
C ALA A 77 -19.12 -3.46 13.71
N ASP A 78 -19.06 -4.79 13.67
CA ASP A 78 -20.21 -5.71 13.70
C ASP A 78 -21.27 -5.38 12.63
N ARG A 79 -20.82 -4.84 11.47
CA ARG A 79 -21.70 -4.54 10.33
C ARG A 79 -21.91 -5.75 9.42
N VAL A 80 -21.05 -6.73 9.52
CA VAL A 80 -21.07 -7.98 8.78
C VAL A 80 -20.41 -9.08 9.61
N GLU A 81 -20.83 -10.32 9.43
CA GLU A 81 -20.26 -11.50 10.09
C GLU A 81 -19.41 -12.33 9.12
N TYR A 82 -18.45 -13.12 9.65
CA TYR A 82 -17.59 -13.96 8.83
C TYR A 82 -18.36 -14.95 7.95
N ASP A 83 -19.42 -15.55 8.50
CA ASP A 83 -20.19 -16.58 7.84
C ASP A 83 -21.43 -15.98 7.11
N GLU A 84 -21.55 -14.65 7.09
CA GLU A 84 -22.61 -13.98 6.35
C GLU A 84 -22.49 -14.26 4.86
N THR A 85 -23.65 -14.48 4.22
CA THR A 85 -23.70 -14.82 2.79
C THR A 85 -23.61 -13.58 1.92
N VAL A 86 -22.57 -13.51 1.09
CA VAL A 86 -22.42 -12.55 0.00
C VAL A 86 -22.94 -13.15 -1.29
N VAL A 87 -23.72 -12.40 -2.05
CA VAL A 87 -24.28 -12.82 -3.33
C VAL A 87 -23.60 -12.07 -4.46
N ALA A 88 -23.07 -12.82 -5.43
CA ALA A 88 -22.44 -12.22 -6.60
C ALA A 88 -23.48 -11.61 -7.55
N SER A 89 -23.21 -10.40 -8.00
CA SER A 89 -24.02 -9.68 -8.99
C SER A 89 -23.54 -9.96 -10.44
N GLU A 90 -24.32 -9.52 -11.42
CA GLU A 90 -23.86 -9.47 -12.81
C GLU A 90 -22.65 -8.53 -13.00
N ASN A 91 -22.55 -7.45 -12.22
CA ASN A 91 -21.41 -6.54 -12.26
C ASN A 91 -20.12 -7.24 -11.82
N ALA A 92 -20.19 -8.04 -10.76
CA ALA A 92 -19.07 -8.84 -10.29
C ALA A 92 -18.64 -9.87 -11.36
N TRP A 93 -19.59 -10.57 -11.96
CA TRP A 93 -19.35 -11.59 -12.97
C TRP A 93 -18.68 -11.06 -14.25
N ARG A 94 -19.06 -9.85 -14.71
CA ARG A 94 -18.57 -9.29 -16.00
C ARG A 94 -17.13 -8.81 -15.97
N LEU A 95 -16.47 -8.87 -14.82
CA LEU A 95 -15.09 -8.41 -14.72
C LEU A 95 -14.10 -9.34 -15.40
N GLY A 96 -12.96 -8.77 -15.78
CA GLY A 96 -11.81 -9.50 -16.29
C GLY A 96 -10.65 -9.54 -15.29
N GLY A 97 -9.54 -10.11 -15.73
CA GLY A 97 -8.32 -10.23 -14.93
C GLY A 97 -8.37 -11.39 -13.93
N SER A 98 -7.74 -11.22 -12.76
CA SER A 98 -7.76 -12.25 -11.70
C SER A 98 -9.15 -12.37 -11.10
N GLN A 99 -9.69 -13.58 -11.06
CA GLN A 99 -11.06 -13.88 -10.63
C GLN A 99 -11.11 -15.24 -9.93
N ILE A 100 -12.17 -15.45 -9.16
CA ILE A 100 -12.61 -16.79 -8.72
C ILE A 100 -13.78 -17.31 -9.55
N TYR A 101 -14.15 -16.56 -10.62
CA TYR A 101 -15.16 -16.90 -11.61
C TYR A 101 -16.57 -17.07 -11.03
N LEU A 102 -16.97 -16.10 -10.19
CA LEU A 102 -18.31 -16.05 -9.61
C LEU A 102 -19.39 -15.95 -10.70
N GLU A 103 -20.45 -16.75 -10.57
CA GLU A 103 -21.64 -16.65 -11.42
C GLU A 103 -22.70 -15.71 -10.79
N PRO A 104 -23.53 -15.04 -11.58
CA PRO A 104 -24.60 -14.22 -11.04
C PRO A 104 -25.55 -15.02 -10.13
N GLY A 105 -25.74 -14.53 -8.91
CA GLY A 105 -26.53 -15.20 -7.88
C GLY A 105 -25.79 -16.26 -7.09
N GLU A 106 -24.52 -16.55 -7.42
CA GLU A 106 -23.67 -17.42 -6.60
C GLU A 106 -23.48 -16.86 -5.21
N LYS A 107 -23.47 -17.76 -4.23
CA LYS A 107 -23.38 -17.42 -2.80
C LYS A 107 -22.12 -17.97 -2.20
N MET A 108 -21.39 -17.10 -1.49
CA MET A 108 -20.18 -17.48 -0.78
C MET A 108 -20.13 -16.75 0.58
N SER A 109 -19.44 -17.31 1.57
CA SER A 109 -19.27 -16.64 2.86
C SER A 109 -18.45 -15.34 2.70
N TYR A 110 -18.73 -14.36 3.53
CA TYR A 110 -17.93 -13.12 3.56
C TYR A 110 -16.45 -13.41 3.79
N ARG A 111 -16.14 -14.37 4.66
CA ARG A 111 -14.78 -14.86 4.90
C ARG A 111 -14.10 -15.31 3.61
N ASP A 112 -14.75 -16.20 2.86
CA ASP A 112 -14.16 -16.78 1.65
C ASP A 112 -13.98 -15.72 0.56
N MET A 113 -14.90 -14.76 0.45
CA MET A 113 -14.73 -13.61 -0.43
C MET A 113 -13.50 -12.76 -0.04
N MET A 114 -13.31 -12.48 1.24
CA MET A 114 -12.14 -11.74 1.73
C MET A 114 -10.84 -12.50 1.49
N VAL A 115 -10.85 -13.84 1.65
CA VAL A 115 -9.70 -14.70 1.33
C VAL A 115 -9.43 -14.69 -0.18
N ALA A 116 -10.46 -14.78 -1.02
CA ALA A 116 -10.33 -14.71 -2.47
C ALA A 116 -9.69 -13.39 -2.93
N ILE A 117 -10.06 -12.26 -2.30
CA ILE A 117 -9.44 -10.96 -2.55
C ILE A 117 -7.97 -10.95 -2.14
N ALA A 118 -7.67 -11.43 -0.93
CA ALA A 118 -6.32 -11.34 -0.35
C ALA A 118 -5.31 -12.28 -1.02
N VAL A 119 -5.72 -13.50 -1.35
CA VAL A 119 -4.86 -14.58 -1.87
C VAL A 119 -4.95 -14.67 -3.38
N GLY A 120 -6.17 -14.69 -3.93
CA GLY A 120 -6.43 -14.84 -5.36
C GLY A 120 -6.41 -13.53 -6.13
N SER A 121 -6.39 -12.39 -5.42
CA SER A 121 -6.52 -11.07 -6.04
C SER A 121 -7.80 -10.93 -6.89
N ALA A 122 -8.89 -11.58 -6.46
CA ALA A 122 -10.13 -11.74 -7.20
C ALA A 122 -10.88 -10.41 -7.37
N ASN A 123 -11.03 -9.96 -8.62
CA ASN A 123 -11.73 -8.71 -8.96
C ASN A 123 -13.23 -8.83 -8.74
N ASP A 124 -13.82 -9.96 -9.12
CA ASP A 124 -15.23 -10.30 -8.94
C ASP A 124 -15.61 -10.30 -7.45
N ALA A 125 -14.80 -10.92 -6.60
CA ALA A 125 -14.99 -10.88 -5.16
C ALA A 125 -14.91 -9.45 -4.59
N CYS A 126 -14.03 -8.58 -5.13
CA CYS A 126 -13.98 -7.15 -4.72
C CYS A 126 -15.30 -6.44 -4.96
N VAL A 127 -15.92 -6.64 -6.14
CA VAL A 127 -17.20 -6.01 -6.46
C VAL A 127 -18.33 -6.60 -5.62
N ALA A 128 -18.36 -7.94 -5.47
CA ALA A 128 -19.39 -8.59 -4.64
C ALA A 128 -19.35 -8.10 -3.19
N VAL A 129 -18.15 -7.99 -2.58
CA VAL A 129 -17.98 -7.45 -1.22
C VAL A 129 -18.34 -5.96 -1.16
N ALA A 130 -17.95 -5.17 -2.15
CA ALA A 130 -18.26 -3.74 -2.20
C ALA A 130 -19.78 -3.49 -2.23
N GLU A 131 -20.49 -4.19 -3.10
CA GLU A 131 -21.94 -4.09 -3.21
C GLU A 131 -22.65 -4.60 -1.96
N HIS A 132 -22.14 -5.67 -1.36
CA HIS A 132 -22.69 -6.21 -0.11
C HIS A 132 -22.59 -5.22 1.05
N LEU A 133 -21.45 -4.53 1.18
CA LEU A 133 -21.21 -3.61 2.30
C LEU A 133 -21.90 -2.26 2.18
N GLU A 134 -22.02 -1.70 0.97
CA GLU A 134 -22.47 -0.33 0.75
C GLU A 134 -23.70 -0.25 -0.21
N GLY A 135 -24.23 -1.38 -0.65
CA GLY A 135 -25.41 -1.45 -1.54
C GLY A 135 -25.10 -1.21 -3.02
N SER A 136 -23.97 -0.57 -3.35
CA SER A 136 -23.47 -0.43 -4.72
C SER A 136 -21.95 -0.33 -4.74
N HIS A 137 -21.35 -0.66 -5.90
CA HIS A 137 -19.92 -0.51 -6.11
C HIS A 137 -19.49 0.96 -6.04
N GLU A 138 -20.29 1.87 -6.58
CA GLU A 138 -20.04 3.32 -6.56
C GLU A 138 -19.99 3.87 -5.13
N ALA A 139 -20.97 3.51 -4.30
CA ALA A 139 -21.01 3.93 -2.90
C ALA A 139 -19.78 3.42 -2.12
N PHE A 140 -19.32 2.20 -2.44
CA PHE A 140 -18.09 1.67 -1.85
C PHE A 140 -16.86 2.45 -2.29
N VAL A 141 -16.75 2.84 -3.58
CA VAL A 141 -15.65 3.68 -4.09
C VAL A 141 -15.63 5.05 -3.43
N GLU A 142 -16.80 5.67 -3.21
CA GLU A 142 -16.90 6.91 -2.43
C GLU A 142 -16.35 6.72 -1.00
N LYS A 143 -16.67 5.59 -0.37
CA LYS A 143 -16.16 5.25 0.96
C LYS A 143 -14.65 5.01 0.95
N MET A 144 -14.09 4.37 -0.09
CA MET A 144 -12.63 4.23 -0.27
C MET A 144 -11.95 5.61 -0.30
N ASN A 145 -12.49 6.56 -1.07
CA ASN A 145 -11.95 7.92 -1.17
C ASN A 145 -12.08 8.70 0.15
N LYS A 146 -13.19 8.52 0.87
CA LYS A 146 -13.35 9.08 2.21
C LYS A 146 -12.31 8.51 3.18
N LYS A 147 -12.10 7.20 3.18
CA LYS A 147 -11.07 6.55 3.99
C LYS A 147 -9.67 7.03 3.63
N ALA A 148 -9.36 7.20 2.34
CA ALA A 148 -8.09 7.77 1.90
C ALA A 148 -7.85 9.17 2.48
N ALA A 149 -8.87 10.02 2.48
CA ALA A 149 -8.79 11.35 3.08
C ALA A 149 -8.58 11.30 4.60
N GLU A 150 -9.29 10.41 5.31
CA GLU A 150 -9.13 10.18 6.76
C GLU A 150 -7.70 9.71 7.11
N LEU A 151 -7.10 8.88 6.26
CA LEU A 151 -5.72 8.41 6.41
C LEU A 151 -4.66 9.42 5.94
N GLY A 152 -5.07 10.60 5.47
CA GLY A 152 -4.15 11.63 4.98
C GLY A 152 -3.50 11.32 3.63
N MET A 153 -4.06 10.42 2.83
CA MET A 153 -3.55 10.01 1.52
C MET A 153 -3.90 11.04 0.44
N LYS A 154 -3.29 12.22 0.51
CA LYS A 154 -3.65 13.42 -0.28
C LYS A 154 -3.51 13.25 -1.80
N ASN A 155 -2.70 12.30 -2.25
CA ASN A 155 -2.40 12.05 -3.67
C ASN A 155 -3.06 10.76 -4.20
N THR A 156 -3.96 10.16 -3.42
CA THR A 156 -4.66 8.91 -3.77
C THR A 156 -6.10 9.21 -4.16
N HIS A 157 -6.54 8.61 -5.26
CA HIS A 157 -7.93 8.63 -5.69
C HIS A 157 -8.32 7.28 -6.26
N TYR A 158 -9.35 6.67 -5.70
CA TYR A 158 -9.89 5.39 -6.12
C TYR A 158 -11.04 5.60 -7.11
N VAL A 159 -11.05 4.80 -8.19
CA VAL A 159 -12.12 4.78 -9.21
C VAL A 159 -12.85 3.44 -9.26
N ASN A 160 -12.29 2.42 -8.62
CA ASN A 160 -12.90 1.11 -8.45
C ASN A 160 -12.28 0.38 -7.24
N SER A 161 -12.85 -0.78 -6.86
CA SER A 161 -12.41 -1.57 -5.71
C SER A 161 -11.29 -2.57 -6.01
N TYR A 162 -10.87 -2.74 -7.27
CA TYR A 162 -10.02 -3.86 -7.70
C TYR A 162 -8.74 -3.44 -8.44
N GLY A 163 -8.67 -2.25 -9.03
CA GLY A 163 -7.46 -1.67 -9.61
C GLY A 163 -7.20 -2.00 -11.09
N LEU A 164 -8.19 -2.46 -11.85
CA LEU A 164 -8.14 -2.49 -13.32
C LEU A 164 -8.67 -1.17 -13.91
N HIS A 165 -8.20 -0.85 -15.10
CA HIS A 165 -8.61 0.33 -15.89
C HIS A 165 -9.73 -0.02 -16.84
#